data_e96b2a111f8644a3b096b1e4c73f3d93
#
_entry.id   e96b2a111f8644a3b096b1e4c73f3d93
#
_cell.length_a   1.000
_cell.length_b   1.000
_cell.length_c   1.000
_cell.angle_alpha   90.00
_cell.angle_beta   90.00
_cell.angle_gamma   90.00
#
_symmetry.space_group_name_H-M   'P 1'
#
loop_
_entity.id
_entity.type
_entity.pdbx_description
1 polymer ?
#
loop_
_entity_poly.entity_id
_entity_poly.type
_entity_poly.pdbx_seq_one_letter_code
_entity_poly.pdbx_strand_id
1 'polypeptide(L)'
;WVNDYNVKPFASEMKTYHKTLRYAGTADLGCEENGVNTLVDFKTTSSLVPMLVGVQLEAYRRAQESHGIKYENTVALQLRSDGTYRRITGSALPPKAECWKVFGSLLNVAGFIEKYK
;
A
#
# COMPACT_ATOMS: atom_id res chain seq x y z
N TRP A 1 0.12 -7.67 16.77
CA TRP A 1 0.02 -6.39 16.07
C TRP A 1 -1.20 -5.59 16.51
N VAL A 2 -2.37 -6.20 16.49
CA VAL A 2 -3.63 -5.51 16.85
C VAL A 2 -3.54 -4.87 18.24
N ASN A 3 -3.06 -5.63 19.22
CA ASN A 3 -2.93 -5.16 20.61
C ASN A 3 -1.77 -4.17 20.78
N ASP A 4 -0.63 -4.42 20.11
CA ASP A 4 0.58 -3.60 20.23
C ASP A 4 0.38 -2.19 19.68
N TYR A 5 -0.44 -2.05 18.63
CA TYR A 5 -0.64 -0.80 17.90
C TYR A 5 -2.06 -0.25 18.00
N ASN A 6 -2.87 -0.79 18.90
CA ASN A 6 -4.25 -0.34 19.10
C ASN A 6 -4.99 -0.22 17.76
N VAL A 7 -5.01 -1.30 17.00
CA VAL A 7 -5.57 -1.32 15.65
C VAL A 7 -7.09 -1.33 15.70
N LYS A 8 -7.70 -0.39 14.98
CA LYS A 8 -9.16 -0.31 14.80
C LYS A 8 -9.47 -0.39 13.31
N PRO A 9 -9.80 -1.61 12.79
CA PRO A 9 -10.11 -1.76 11.37
C PRO A 9 -11.41 -1.07 11.00
N PHE A 10 -11.46 -0.48 9.80
CA PHE A 10 -12.71 0.08 9.28
C PHE A 10 -13.03 -0.36 7.84
N ALA A 11 -12.08 -0.93 7.13
CA ALA A 11 -12.31 -1.47 5.79
C ALA A 11 -11.31 -2.57 5.47
N SER A 12 -11.77 -3.63 4.77
CA SER A 12 -10.92 -4.73 4.35
C SER A 12 -11.18 -5.07 2.88
N GLU A 13 -10.17 -5.64 2.22
CA GLU A 13 -10.25 -6.03 0.80
C GLU A 13 -10.84 -4.94 -0.08
N MET A 14 -10.35 -3.69 0.10
CA MET A 14 -10.87 -2.53 -0.60
C MET A 14 -10.42 -2.53 -2.05
N LYS A 15 -11.39 -2.59 -2.96
CA LYS A 15 -11.12 -2.31 -4.37
C LYS A 15 -10.83 -0.83 -4.52
N THR A 16 -9.67 -0.50 -5.06
CA THR A 16 -9.23 0.88 -5.24
C THR A 16 -9.06 1.19 -6.72
N TYR A 17 -9.34 2.42 -7.10
CA TYR A 17 -9.00 2.93 -8.43
C TYR A 17 -8.67 4.41 -8.34
N HIS A 18 -7.79 4.89 -9.23
CA HIS A 18 -7.47 6.30 -9.32
C HIS A 18 -8.37 6.96 -10.36
N LYS A 19 -9.10 8.00 -9.95
CA LYS A 19 -10.10 8.66 -10.81
C LYS A 19 -9.52 9.25 -12.09
N THR A 20 -8.33 9.81 -12.00
CA THR A 20 -7.69 10.51 -13.12
C THR A 20 -6.77 9.60 -13.92
N LEU A 21 -5.92 8.84 -13.24
CA LEU A 21 -4.90 8.01 -13.89
C LEU A 21 -5.42 6.63 -14.31
N ARG A 22 -6.61 6.26 -13.88
CA ARG A 22 -7.35 5.06 -14.31
C ARG A 22 -6.58 3.76 -14.09
N TYR A 23 -5.93 3.59 -12.95
CA TYR A 23 -5.43 2.30 -12.52
C TYR A 23 -6.28 1.78 -11.35
N ALA A 24 -6.28 0.48 -11.17
CA ALA A 24 -7.06 -0.18 -10.12
C ALA A 24 -6.24 -1.25 -9.42
N GLY A 25 -6.65 -1.59 -8.20
CA GLY A 25 -6.06 -2.64 -7.40
C GLY A 25 -6.92 -2.94 -6.18
N THR A 26 -6.45 -3.83 -5.31
CA THR A 26 -7.13 -4.16 -4.06
C THR A 26 -6.18 -3.96 -2.90
N ALA A 27 -6.56 -3.08 -1.97
CA ALA A 27 -5.83 -2.87 -0.72
C ALA A 27 -6.39 -3.81 0.36
N ASP A 28 -5.52 -4.40 1.17
CA ASP A 28 -5.93 -5.43 2.14
C ASP A 28 -6.71 -4.87 3.31
N LEU A 29 -6.26 -3.78 3.91
CA LEU A 29 -6.87 -3.23 5.12
C LEU A 29 -6.69 -1.73 5.23
N GLY A 30 -7.77 -1.04 5.59
CA GLY A 30 -7.74 0.31 6.09
C GLY A 30 -8.07 0.29 7.58
N CYS A 31 -7.29 0.97 8.39
CA CYS A 31 -7.47 0.98 9.84
C CYS A 31 -6.94 2.26 10.48
N GLU A 32 -7.29 2.46 11.74
CA GLU A 32 -6.54 3.34 12.62
C GLU A 32 -5.51 2.50 13.37
N GLU A 33 -4.27 2.93 13.32
CA GLU A 33 -3.17 2.35 14.09
C GLU A 33 -2.65 3.42 15.04
N ASN A 34 -2.87 3.24 16.33
CA ASN A 34 -2.63 4.28 17.36
C ASN A 34 -3.28 5.63 17.01
N GLY A 35 -4.51 5.60 16.47
CA GLY A 35 -5.25 6.81 16.10
C GLY A 35 -4.87 7.42 14.75
N VAL A 36 -3.95 6.82 14.00
CA VAL A 36 -3.49 7.31 12.69
C VAL A 36 -4.09 6.47 11.58
N ASN A 37 -4.73 7.10 10.60
CA ASN A 37 -5.27 6.40 9.43
C ASN A 37 -4.13 5.75 8.65
N THR A 38 -4.19 4.42 8.56
CA THR A 38 -3.11 3.58 8.03
C THR A 38 -3.65 2.61 7.00
N LEU A 39 -2.98 2.55 5.86
CA LEU A 39 -3.23 1.57 4.82
C LEU A 39 -2.24 0.42 4.99
N VAL A 40 -2.77 -0.80 5.10
CA VAL A 40 -1.97 -1.99 5.41
C VAL A 40 -2.04 -2.98 4.27
N ASP A 41 -0.89 -3.52 3.89
CA ASP A 41 -0.76 -4.64 2.98
C ASP A 41 -0.18 -5.84 3.73
N PHE A 42 -0.85 -6.98 3.68
CA PHE A 42 -0.40 -8.21 4.32
C PHE A 42 0.51 -9.00 3.38
N LYS A 43 1.65 -9.43 3.89
CA LYS A 43 2.59 -10.30 3.18
C LYS A 43 2.87 -11.54 4.02
N THR A 44 2.80 -12.71 3.38
CA THR A 44 3.09 -14.00 4.02
C THR A 44 4.39 -14.63 3.53
N THR A 45 5.01 -14.04 2.50
CA THR A 45 6.24 -14.56 1.91
C THR A 45 7.47 -14.12 2.71
N SER A 46 8.46 -15.01 2.78
CA SER A 46 9.75 -14.71 3.41
C SER A 46 10.60 -13.73 2.59
N SER A 47 10.31 -13.56 1.30
CA SER A 47 11.06 -12.71 0.38
C SER A 47 10.33 -11.40 0.10
N LEU A 48 10.07 -10.63 1.14
CA LEU A 48 9.49 -9.30 1.00
C LEU A 48 10.56 -8.35 0.45
N VAL A 49 10.24 -7.64 -0.65
CA VAL A 49 11.10 -6.60 -1.22
C VAL A 49 10.51 -5.23 -0.87
N PRO A 50 11.04 -4.53 0.15
CA PRO A 50 10.47 -3.27 0.63
C PRO A 50 10.33 -2.21 -0.47
N MET A 51 11.26 -2.17 -1.40
CA MET A 51 11.23 -1.24 -2.53
C MET A 51 9.97 -1.40 -3.38
N LEU A 52 9.61 -2.63 -3.74
CA LEU A 52 8.42 -2.91 -4.57
C LEU A 52 7.13 -2.72 -3.78
N VAL A 53 7.13 -3.14 -2.52
CA VAL A 53 5.99 -2.97 -1.62
C VAL A 53 5.68 -1.50 -1.38
N GLY A 54 6.71 -0.68 -1.23
CA GLY A 54 6.56 0.77 -1.08
C GLY A 54 5.85 1.40 -2.28
N VAL A 55 6.22 1.00 -3.50
CA VAL A 55 5.58 1.47 -4.73
C VAL A 55 4.10 1.06 -4.76
N GLN A 56 3.79 -0.19 -4.43
CA GLN A 56 2.42 -0.72 -4.41
C GLN A 56 1.55 0.01 -3.39
N LEU A 57 2.04 0.17 -2.17
CA LEU A 57 1.33 0.86 -1.10
C LEU A 57 1.03 2.32 -1.46
N GLU A 58 1.99 3.01 -2.06
CA GLU A 58 1.80 4.40 -2.46
C GLU A 58 0.77 4.52 -3.59
N ALA A 59 0.77 3.59 -4.54
CA ALA A 59 -0.26 3.55 -5.59
C ALA A 59 -1.66 3.39 -4.99
N TYR A 60 -1.84 2.50 -4.02
CA TYR A 60 -3.13 2.29 -3.35
C TYR A 60 -3.52 3.50 -2.51
N ARG A 61 -2.58 4.09 -1.78
CA ARG A 61 -2.84 5.29 -0.98
C ARG A 61 -3.34 6.44 -1.85
N ARG A 62 -2.71 6.68 -2.99
CA ARG A 62 -3.09 7.74 -3.93
C ARG A 62 -4.43 7.45 -4.58
N ALA A 63 -4.73 6.17 -4.89
CA ALA A 63 -6.04 5.79 -5.41
C ALA A 63 -7.16 6.11 -4.42
N GLN A 64 -7.00 5.78 -3.15
CA GLN A 64 -7.97 6.12 -2.10
C GLN A 64 -8.09 7.63 -1.91
N GLU A 65 -6.98 8.35 -1.95
CA GLU A 65 -6.97 9.82 -1.83
C GLU A 65 -7.76 10.48 -2.97
N SER A 66 -7.74 9.93 -4.18
CA SER A 66 -8.52 10.45 -5.30
C SER A 66 -10.04 10.39 -5.05
N HIS A 67 -10.47 9.57 -4.09
CA HIS A 67 -11.86 9.46 -3.62
C HIS A 67 -12.11 10.21 -2.31
N GLY A 68 -11.16 11.00 -1.85
CA GLY A 68 -11.27 11.78 -0.62
C GLY A 68 -10.93 11.01 0.65
N ILE A 69 -10.43 9.79 0.56
CA ILE A 69 -10.02 8.98 1.71
C ILE A 69 -8.51 9.10 1.89
N LYS A 70 -8.10 9.82 2.94
CA LYS A 70 -6.70 10.11 3.18
C LYS A 70 -6.10 9.18 4.22
N TYR A 71 -5.02 8.48 3.84
CA TYR A 71 -4.19 7.69 4.73
C TYR A 71 -2.88 8.41 5.00
N GLU A 72 -2.58 8.64 6.26
CA GLU A 72 -1.37 9.34 6.68
C GLU A 72 -0.16 8.41 6.66
N ASN A 73 -0.39 7.10 6.84
CA ASN A 73 0.66 6.12 6.91
C ASN A 73 0.35 4.88 6.07
N THR A 74 1.40 4.18 5.65
CA THR A 74 1.33 2.91 4.95
C THR A 74 2.23 1.90 5.66
N VAL A 75 1.75 0.66 5.76
CA VAL A 75 2.45 -0.42 6.46
C VAL A 75 2.38 -1.69 5.63
N ALA A 76 3.52 -2.33 5.42
CA ALA A 76 3.57 -3.71 5.00
C ALA A 76 3.73 -4.59 6.24
N LEU A 77 2.75 -5.46 6.49
CA LEU A 77 2.76 -6.36 7.63
C LEU A 77 3.12 -7.76 7.17
N GLN A 78 4.32 -8.21 7.48
CA GLN A 78 4.77 -9.55 7.15
C GLN A 78 4.35 -10.51 8.27
N LEU A 79 3.52 -11.48 7.92
CA LEU A 79 3.06 -12.52 8.84
C LEU A 79 3.95 -13.76 8.66
N ARG A 80 4.43 -14.31 9.76
CA ARG A 80 5.31 -15.47 9.76
C ARG A 80 4.58 -16.71 10.25
N SER A 81 5.05 -17.87 9.81
CA SER A 81 4.45 -19.16 10.18
C SER A 81 4.53 -19.50 11.67
N ASP A 82 5.46 -18.89 12.40
CA ASP A 82 5.62 -19.08 13.84
C ASP A 82 4.70 -18.19 14.70
N GLY A 83 3.79 -17.44 14.06
CA GLY A 83 2.88 -16.52 14.74
C GLY A 83 3.46 -15.14 15.03
N THR A 84 4.71 -14.89 14.65
CA THR A 84 5.32 -13.56 14.78
C THR A 84 5.00 -12.69 13.57
N TYR A 85 5.24 -11.40 13.69
CA TYR A 85 5.06 -10.45 12.59
C TYR A 85 6.23 -9.48 12.49
N ARG A 86 6.39 -8.91 11.30
CA ARG A 86 7.32 -7.81 11.06
C ARG A 86 6.56 -6.65 10.42
N ARG A 87 6.65 -5.50 11.06
CA ARG A 87 5.99 -4.27 10.59
C ARG A 87 7.00 -3.41 9.86
N ILE A 88 6.74 -3.15 8.56
CA ILE A 88 7.65 -2.40 7.69
C ILE A 88 6.94 -1.11 7.28
N THR A 89 7.49 0.02 7.68
CA THR A 89 6.93 1.34 7.42
C THR A 89 8.01 2.42 7.55
N GLY A 90 7.65 3.66 7.23
CA GLY A 90 8.53 4.81 7.40
C GLY A 90 9.84 4.67 6.62
N SER A 91 10.96 4.82 7.32
CA SER A 91 12.30 4.76 6.72
C SER A 91 12.69 3.37 6.19
N ALA A 92 11.96 2.33 6.57
CA ALA A 92 12.15 0.98 6.02
C ALA A 92 11.56 0.82 4.60
N LEU A 93 10.77 1.78 4.16
CA LEU A 93 10.23 1.88 2.81
C LEU A 93 10.89 3.07 2.10
N PRO A 94 10.98 3.06 0.75
CA PRO A 94 11.44 4.26 0.04
C PRO A 94 10.51 5.46 0.28
N PRO A 95 11.01 6.70 0.11
CA PRO A 95 10.18 7.89 0.27
C PRO A 95 8.94 7.85 -0.62
N LYS A 96 7.80 8.29 -0.09
CA LYS A 96 6.50 8.25 -0.79
C LYS A 96 6.55 8.96 -2.15
N ALA A 97 7.17 10.14 -2.22
CA ALA A 97 7.27 10.89 -3.47
C ALA A 97 8.06 10.14 -4.54
N GLU A 98 9.11 9.44 -4.13
CA GLU A 98 9.92 8.63 -5.03
C GLU A 98 9.17 7.39 -5.51
N CYS A 99 8.46 6.71 -4.62
CA CYS A 99 7.58 5.59 -4.96
C CYS A 99 6.52 6.00 -5.99
N TRP A 100 5.95 7.18 -5.81
CA TRP A 100 4.94 7.71 -6.73
C TRP A 100 5.51 7.97 -8.13
N LYS A 101 6.72 8.52 -8.20
CA LYS A 101 7.41 8.73 -9.49
C LYS A 101 7.69 7.41 -10.21
N VAL A 102 8.15 6.40 -9.47
CA VAL A 102 8.40 5.07 -10.04
C VAL A 102 7.10 4.46 -10.54
N PHE A 103 6.04 4.56 -9.79
CA PHE A 103 4.73 4.06 -10.21
C PHE A 103 4.24 4.75 -11.49
N GLY A 104 4.41 6.06 -11.59
CA GLY A 104 4.10 6.82 -12.80
C GLY A 104 4.87 6.31 -14.02
N SER A 105 6.14 5.98 -13.85
CA SER A 105 6.96 5.39 -14.90
C SER A 105 6.43 4.01 -15.32
N LEU A 106 6.00 3.19 -14.37
CA LEU A 106 5.39 1.88 -14.66
C LEU A 106 4.07 2.03 -15.43
N LEU A 107 3.25 3.02 -15.08
CA LEU A 107 2.03 3.33 -15.83
C LEU A 107 2.33 3.72 -17.27
N ASN A 108 3.38 4.51 -17.49
CA ASN A 108 3.81 4.90 -18.84
C ASN A 108 4.25 3.69 -19.65
N VAL A 109 5.00 2.78 -19.06
CA VAL A 109 5.41 1.51 -19.71
C VAL A 109 4.19 0.66 -20.05
N ALA A 110 3.28 0.50 -19.10
CA ALA A 110 2.04 -0.28 -19.31
C ALA A 110 1.19 0.31 -20.44
N GLY A 111 1.05 1.64 -20.48
CA GLY A 111 0.32 2.34 -21.52
C GLY A 111 0.95 2.16 -22.91
N PHE A 112 2.27 2.20 -22.98
CA PHE A 112 3.02 1.94 -24.21
C PHE A 112 2.79 0.51 -24.70
N ILE A 113 2.89 -0.48 -23.81
CA ILE A 113 2.67 -1.88 -24.17
C ILE A 113 1.25 -2.08 -24.70
N GLU A 114 0.25 -1.53 -24.02
CA GLU A 114 -1.15 -1.67 -24.45
C GLU A 114 -1.40 -1.05 -25.83
N LYS A 115 -0.77 0.10 -26.10
CA LYS A 115 -0.92 0.80 -27.37
C LYS A 115 -0.34 0.00 -28.55
N TYR A 116 0.76 -0.73 -28.35
CA TYR A 116 1.46 -1.44 -29.40
C TYR A 116 1.35 -2.97 -29.31
N LYS A 117 0.44 -3.43 -28.50
CA LYS A 117 0.18 -4.86 -28.25
C LYS A 117 -0.38 -5.61 -29.48
#